data_8ecfc847d421ffc66fcefee4c60d4951
#
_entry.id   8ecfc847d421ffc66fcefee4c60d4951
#
_cell.length_a   1.000
_cell.length_b   1.000
_cell.length_c   1.000
_cell.angle_alpha   90.00
_cell.angle_beta   90.00
_cell.angle_gamma   90.00
#
_symmetry.space_group_name_H-M   'P 1'
#
loop_
_entity.id
_entity.type
_entity.pdbx_description
1 polymer ?
#
loop_
_entity_poly.entity_id
_entity_poly.type
_entity_poly.pdbx_seq_one_letter_code
_entity_poly.pdbx_strand_id
1 'polypeptide(L)'
;GVGTMLAALVPGRVSTEVDADQAHDTDATIAKARQFIAMYAAAGVPRDKVLIKIAATWAGVEATRVLQTEGIDCNLTLIFNPTQALACSEAGAFLISPFVGRILDWYVAHGQAPASIDEDPGVRFVRGVYAEFKRRGSPTVVMGASFRSTAQIEALAGCDRLTISPDLLEKLDADLGELPRKLVPGAAEAVDVAPIDQAKFDADMAADPMATEKLATGIDAFAKDLQALRERIAARLG
;
A
#
# COMPACT_ATOMS: atom_id res chain seq x y z
N GLY A 1 5.67 15.39 -16.36
CA GLY A 1 4.56 14.43 -16.52
C GLY A 1 3.50 14.59 -15.43
N VAL A 2 2.51 13.68 -15.38
CA VAL A 2 1.37 13.78 -14.44
C VAL A 2 1.83 13.89 -12.98
N GLY A 3 2.78 13.08 -12.55
CA GLY A 3 3.30 13.14 -11.18
C GLY A 3 3.90 14.49 -10.80
N THR A 4 4.59 15.16 -11.72
CA THR A 4 5.13 16.53 -11.52
C THR A 4 4.02 17.55 -11.34
N MET A 5 2.94 17.45 -12.13
CA MET A 5 1.76 18.33 -11.99
C MET A 5 1.07 18.11 -10.65
N LEU A 6 0.86 16.86 -10.24
CA LEU A 6 0.24 16.52 -8.96
C LEU A 6 1.09 17.00 -7.78
N ALA A 7 2.42 16.84 -7.85
CA ALA A 7 3.34 17.29 -6.79
C ALA A 7 3.28 18.81 -6.56
N ALA A 8 2.92 19.59 -7.59
CA ALA A 8 2.74 21.04 -7.48
C ALA A 8 1.36 21.43 -6.90
N LEU A 9 0.35 20.56 -7.06
CA LEU A 9 -1.02 20.84 -6.64
C LEU A 9 -1.30 20.43 -5.19
N VAL A 10 -0.64 19.37 -4.70
CA VAL A 10 -0.93 18.83 -3.37
C VAL A 10 0.11 19.30 -2.34
N PRO A 11 -0.30 19.60 -1.10
CA PRO A 11 0.64 19.95 -0.04
C PRO A 11 1.50 18.76 0.41
N GLY A 12 1.00 17.54 0.26
CA GLY A 12 1.64 16.29 0.63
C GLY A 12 2.58 15.73 -0.44
N ARG A 13 2.72 14.41 -0.45
CA ARG A 13 3.57 13.64 -1.37
C ARG A 13 2.74 12.99 -2.46
N VAL A 14 3.38 12.70 -3.58
CA VAL A 14 2.82 11.87 -4.65
C VAL A 14 3.50 10.51 -4.68
N SER A 15 2.75 9.45 -4.96
CA SER A 15 3.31 8.12 -5.17
C SER A 15 3.42 7.82 -6.66
N THR A 16 4.61 7.39 -7.11
CA THR A 16 4.83 6.89 -8.47
C THR A 16 5.19 5.42 -8.40
N GLU A 17 4.39 4.58 -9.04
CA GLU A 17 4.50 3.14 -8.96
C GLU A 17 5.50 2.60 -9.97
N VAL A 18 6.38 1.70 -9.51
CA VAL A 18 7.26 0.91 -10.37
C VAL A 18 6.40 -0.02 -11.23
N ASP A 19 6.85 -0.29 -12.45
CA ASP A 19 6.15 -1.16 -13.39
C ASP A 19 5.86 -2.53 -12.75
N ALA A 20 4.59 -2.95 -12.75
CA ALA A 20 4.15 -4.15 -12.04
C ALA A 20 4.75 -5.45 -12.60
N ASP A 21 5.17 -5.45 -13.87
CA ASP A 21 5.91 -6.56 -14.51
C ASP A 21 7.30 -6.79 -13.88
N GLN A 22 7.82 -5.84 -13.11
CA GLN A 22 9.09 -5.93 -12.36
C GLN A 22 8.89 -6.37 -10.90
N ALA A 23 7.66 -6.68 -10.48
CA ALA A 23 7.34 -6.95 -9.08
C ALA A 23 8.12 -8.10 -8.43
N HIS A 24 8.69 -9.00 -9.21
CA HIS A 24 9.50 -10.14 -8.75
C HIS A 24 11.01 -9.99 -9.05
N ASP A 25 11.44 -8.80 -9.47
CA ASP A 25 12.83 -8.49 -9.79
C ASP A 25 13.31 -7.31 -8.94
N THR A 26 14.12 -7.61 -7.93
CA THR A 26 14.68 -6.64 -6.98
C THR A 26 15.54 -5.58 -7.71
N ASP A 27 16.44 -6.02 -8.58
CA ASP A 27 17.38 -5.12 -9.25
C ASP A 27 16.67 -4.20 -10.25
N ALA A 28 15.73 -4.75 -11.04
CA ALA A 28 14.91 -3.96 -11.95
C ALA A 28 14.05 -2.93 -11.19
N THR A 29 13.44 -3.33 -10.06
CA THR A 29 12.67 -2.42 -9.18
C THR A 29 13.54 -1.29 -8.66
N ILE A 30 14.75 -1.56 -8.15
CA ILE A 30 15.70 -0.55 -7.67
C ILE A 30 16.10 0.40 -8.79
N ALA A 31 16.47 -0.15 -9.96
CA ALA A 31 16.89 0.66 -11.12
C ALA A 31 15.77 1.60 -11.57
N LYS A 32 14.53 1.12 -11.65
CA LYS A 32 13.35 1.91 -12.02
C LYS A 32 13.05 3.00 -10.99
N ALA A 33 13.13 2.69 -9.71
CA ALA A 33 12.93 3.66 -8.62
C ALA A 33 13.92 4.81 -8.72
N ARG A 34 15.21 4.51 -8.89
CA ARG A 34 16.28 5.51 -9.07
C ARG A 34 16.04 6.36 -10.32
N GLN A 35 15.60 5.73 -11.42
CA GLN A 35 15.23 6.44 -12.65
C GLN A 35 14.11 7.46 -12.39
N PHE A 36 13.04 7.08 -11.70
CA PHE A 36 11.95 7.99 -11.37
C PHE A 36 12.42 9.17 -10.52
N ILE A 37 13.21 8.92 -9.48
CA ILE A 37 13.77 9.99 -8.64
C ILE A 37 14.62 10.96 -9.48
N ALA A 38 15.47 10.46 -10.38
CA ALA A 38 16.27 11.31 -11.28
C ALA A 38 15.38 12.15 -12.22
N MET A 39 14.29 11.56 -12.76
CA MET A 39 13.33 12.28 -13.61
C MET A 39 12.58 13.39 -12.84
N TYR A 40 12.20 13.14 -11.59
CA TYR A 40 11.56 14.15 -10.74
C TYR A 40 12.54 15.28 -10.40
N ALA A 41 13.78 14.96 -10.05
CA ALA A 41 14.83 15.94 -9.78
C ALA A 41 15.10 16.83 -11.01
N ALA A 42 15.20 16.25 -12.21
CA ALA A 42 15.36 16.97 -13.46
C ALA A 42 14.17 17.90 -13.77
N ALA A 43 12.96 17.55 -13.27
CA ALA A 43 11.76 18.36 -13.38
C ALA A 43 11.58 19.38 -12.25
N GLY A 44 12.57 19.54 -11.36
CA GLY A 44 12.53 20.47 -10.23
C GLY A 44 11.65 20.04 -9.05
N VAL A 45 11.23 18.76 -9.00
CA VAL A 45 10.46 18.22 -7.87
C VAL A 45 11.44 17.64 -6.84
N PRO A 46 11.43 18.13 -5.60
CA PRO A 46 12.34 17.63 -4.58
C PRO A 46 11.94 16.21 -4.15
N ARG A 47 12.95 15.44 -3.69
CA ARG A 47 12.79 14.02 -3.35
C ARG A 47 11.76 13.78 -2.25
N ASP A 48 11.67 14.65 -1.27
CA ASP A 48 10.72 14.57 -0.16
C ASP A 48 9.25 14.74 -0.55
N LYS A 49 8.99 15.15 -1.79
CA LYS A 49 7.64 15.19 -2.40
C LYS A 49 7.23 13.88 -3.07
N VAL A 50 8.13 12.90 -3.19
CA VAL A 50 7.90 11.67 -3.96
C VAL A 50 8.01 10.45 -3.07
N LEU A 51 7.06 9.52 -3.23
CA LEU A 51 7.14 8.15 -2.74
C LEU A 51 7.25 7.22 -3.94
N ILE A 52 8.17 6.27 -3.89
CA ILE A 52 8.20 5.19 -4.88
C ILE A 52 7.27 4.08 -4.41
N LYS A 53 6.24 3.78 -5.22
CA LYS A 53 5.27 2.74 -4.88
C LYS A 53 5.69 1.41 -5.49
N ILE A 54 5.69 0.35 -4.67
CA ILE A 54 6.26 -0.96 -5.00
C ILE A 54 5.29 -2.04 -4.51
N ALA A 55 5.06 -3.10 -5.30
CA ALA A 55 4.28 -4.25 -4.86
C ALA A 55 5.00 -5.00 -3.72
N ALA A 56 4.26 -5.40 -2.68
CA ALA A 56 4.80 -6.09 -1.51
C ALA A 56 5.04 -7.59 -1.76
N THR A 57 5.83 -7.91 -2.78
CA THR A 57 6.50 -9.20 -2.97
C THR A 57 7.76 -9.24 -2.13
N TRP A 58 8.39 -10.41 -1.96
CA TRP A 58 9.70 -10.46 -1.30
C TRP A 58 10.74 -9.62 -2.04
N ALA A 59 10.77 -9.69 -3.37
CA ALA A 59 11.65 -8.85 -4.19
C ALA A 59 11.43 -7.35 -3.98
N GLY A 60 10.16 -6.92 -3.84
CA GLY A 60 9.80 -5.54 -3.52
C GLY A 60 10.22 -5.11 -2.10
N VAL A 61 10.15 -6.01 -1.13
CA VAL A 61 10.64 -5.79 0.25
C VAL A 61 12.15 -5.58 0.25
N GLU A 62 12.91 -6.43 -0.45
CA GLU A 62 14.37 -6.29 -0.55
C GLU A 62 14.78 -5.03 -1.31
N ALA A 63 14.08 -4.68 -2.39
CA ALA A 63 14.29 -3.41 -3.10
C ALA A 63 14.06 -2.21 -2.16
N THR A 64 13.00 -2.26 -1.35
CA THR A 64 12.70 -1.21 -0.37
C THR A 64 13.82 -1.05 0.65
N ARG A 65 14.37 -2.15 1.17
CA ARG A 65 15.48 -2.13 2.12
C ARG A 65 16.68 -1.34 1.56
N VAL A 66 17.03 -1.55 0.30
CA VAL A 66 18.09 -0.80 -0.37
C VAL A 66 17.71 0.66 -0.55
N LEU A 67 16.55 0.94 -1.13
CA LEU A 67 16.11 2.31 -1.48
C LEU A 67 15.99 3.22 -0.24
N GLN A 68 15.50 2.68 0.88
CA GLN A 68 15.38 3.44 2.12
C GLN A 68 16.76 3.86 2.66
N THR A 69 17.81 3.04 2.50
CA THR A 69 19.18 3.43 2.89
C THR A 69 19.73 4.57 2.01
N GLU A 70 19.19 4.74 0.81
CA GLU A 70 19.53 5.83 -0.12
C GLU A 70 18.69 7.09 0.11
N GLY A 71 17.77 7.08 1.09
CA GLY A 71 16.84 8.17 1.36
C GLY A 71 15.75 8.29 0.28
N ILE A 72 15.41 7.19 -0.39
CA ILE A 72 14.27 7.09 -1.31
C ILE A 72 13.12 6.46 -0.55
N ASP A 73 12.15 7.27 -0.18
CA ASP A 73 10.99 6.82 0.58
C ASP A 73 10.05 5.96 -0.27
N CYS A 74 9.69 4.79 0.27
CA CYS A 74 8.87 3.79 -0.42
C CYS A 74 7.46 3.68 0.19
N ASN A 75 6.46 3.45 -0.70
CA ASN A 75 5.09 3.10 -0.39
C ASN A 75 4.81 1.68 -0.88
N LEU A 76 4.76 0.70 0.02
CA LEU A 76 4.50 -0.69 -0.36
C LEU A 76 3.00 -0.94 -0.51
N THR A 77 2.60 -1.56 -1.62
CA THR A 77 1.20 -1.79 -2.00
C THR A 77 0.91 -3.26 -2.25
N LEU A 78 -0.36 -3.60 -2.50
CA LEU A 78 -0.83 -4.98 -2.67
C LEU A 78 -0.53 -5.82 -1.42
N ILE A 79 -0.84 -5.26 -0.25
CA ILE A 79 -0.64 -5.92 1.04
C ILE A 79 -1.98 -6.48 1.50
N PHE A 80 -2.01 -7.79 1.74
CA PHE A 80 -3.20 -8.58 2.07
C PHE A 80 -3.01 -9.46 3.31
N ASN A 81 -1.77 -9.54 3.85
CA ASN A 81 -1.36 -10.49 4.87
C ASN A 81 -0.45 -9.78 5.90
N PRO A 82 -0.55 -10.12 7.21
CA PRO A 82 0.27 -9.49 8.24
C PRO A 82 1.78 -9.64 8.03
N THR A 83 2.23 -10.77 7.51
CA THR A 83 3.65 -11.03 7.24
C THR A 83 4.20 -10.09 6.18
N GLN A 84 3.42 -9.80 5.11
CA GLN A 84 3.79 -8.77 4.13
C GLN A 84 3.96 -7.40 4.80
N ALA A 85 2.99 -6.99 5.62
CA ALA A 85 3.03 -5.70 6.30
C ALA A 85 4.25 -5.56 7.22
N LEU A 86 4.54 -6.61 8.01
CA LEU A 86 5.68 -6.64 8.92
C LEU A 86 7.01 -6.63 8.17
N ALA A 87 7.17 -7.44 7.13
CA ALA A 87 8.39 -7.47 6.31
C ALA A 87 8.67 -6.09 5.69
N CYS A 88 7.63 -5.39 5.19
CA CYS A 88 7.75 -4.03 4.69
C CYS A 88 8.23 -3.05 5.77
N SER A 89 7.67 -3.14 6.99
CA SER A 89 8.09 -2.30 8.11
C SER A 89 9.54 -2.58 8.53
N GLU A 90 9.95 -3.84 8.59
CA GLU A 90 11.33 -4.25 8.92
C GLU A 90 12.33 -3.86 7.81
N ALA A 91 11.88 -3.72 6.57
CA ALA A 91 12.66 -3.13 5.48
C ALA A 91 12.79 -1.60 5.57
N GLY A 92 12.14 -0.96 6.55
CA GLY A 92 12.17 0.48 6.76
C GLY A 92 11.23 1.26 5.85
N ALA A 93 10.22 0.62 5.24
CA ALA A 93 9.27 1.31 4.38
C ALA A 93 8.69 2.56 5.05
N PHE A 94 8.69 3.69 4.34
CA PHE A 94 8.08 4.92 4.85
C PHE A 94 6.58 4.75 5.06
N LEU A 95 5.90 4.09 4.13
CA LEU A 95 4.46 3.91 4.14
C LEU A 95 4.08 2.56 3.56
N ILE A 96 3.01 1.97 4.09
CA ILE A 96 2.35 0.80 3.51
C ILE A 96 0.89 1.10 3.18
N SER A 97 0.41 0.49 2.10
CA SER A 97 -0.97 0.60 1.61
C SER A 97 -1.69 -0.76 1.64
N PRO A 98 -2.13 -1.25 2.81
CA PRO A 98 -2.92 -2.46 2.91
C PRO A 98 -4.31 -2.26 2.30
N PHE A 99 -4.81 -3.29 1.58
CA PHE A 99 -6.05 -3.21 0.83
C PHE A 99 -7.23 -3.77 1.63
N VAL A 100 -8.24 -2.95 1.88
CA VAL A 100 -9.44 -3.32 2.64
C VAL A 100 -10.46 -4.04 1.76
N GLY A 101 -10.95 -3.38 0.73
CA GLY A 101 -12.08 -3.86 -0.07
C GLY A 101 -11.74 -5.09 -0.92
N ARG A 102 -10.50 -5.24 -1.41
CA ARG A 102 -10.14 -6.44 -2.18
C ARG A 102 -10.09 -7.70 -1.31
N ILE A 103 -9.81 -7.57 -0.02
CA ILE A 103 -9.93 -8.66 0.96
C ILE A 103 -11.41 -9.03 1.09
N LEU A 104 -12.27 -8.05 1.36
CA LEU A 104 -13.72 -8.26 1.43
C LEU A 104 -14.26 -8.96 0.18
N ASP A 105 -13.87 -8.48 -1.01
CA ASP A 105 -14.32 -9.05 -2.29
C ASP A 105 -14.02 -10.56 -2.38
N TRP A 106 -12.83 -10.97 -1.90
CA TRP A 106 -12.44 -12.38 -1.92
C TRP A 106 -13.33 -13.22 -1.00
N TYR A 107 -13.53 -12.77 0.25
CA TYR A 107 -14.38 -13.49 1.21
C TYR A 107 -15.82 -13.58 0.75
N VAL A 108 -16.39 -12.51 0.20
CA VAL A 108 -17.75 -12.51 -0.37
C VAL A 108 -17.86 -13.50 -1.53
N ALA A 109 -16.89 -13.51 -2.44
CA ALA A 109 -16.86 -14.44 -3.56
C ALA A 109 -16.78 -15.92 -3.13
N HIS A 110 -16.25 -16.18 -1.92
CA HIS A 110 -16.18 -17.51 -1.32
C HIS A 110 -17.34 -17.82 -0.35
N GLY A 111 -18.42 -17.04 -0.39
CA GLY A 111 -19.61 -17.26 0.44
C GLY A 111 -19.42 -16.89 1.92
N GLN A 112 -18.43 -16.08 2.25
CA GLN A 112 -18.08 -15.67 3.61
C GLN A 112 -18.30 -14.15 3.80
N ALA A 113 -19.49 -13.67 3.42
CA ALA A 113 -19.83 -12.26 3.63
C ALA A 113 -19.93 -11.95 5.15
N PRO A 114 -19.31 -10.85 5.63
CA PRO A 114 -19.39 -10.46 7.03
C PRO A 114 -20.81 -10.01 7.40
N ALA A 115 -21.25 -10.28 8.63
CA ALA A 115 -22.55 -9.84 9.13
C ALA A 115 -22.57 -8.36 9.56
N SER A 116 -21.39 -7.77 9.80
CA SER A 116 -21.23 -6.37 10.20
C SER A 116 -19.92 -5.79 9.73
N ILE A 117 -19.80 -4.46 9.79
CA ILE A 117 -18.54 -3.77 9.46
C ILE A 117 -17.40 -4.15 10.41
N ASP A 118 -17.68 -4.48 11.66
CA ASP A 118 -16.67 -4.92 12.61
C ASP A 118 -16.17 -6.36 12.34
N GLU A 119 -16.91 -7.12 11.53
CA GLU A 119 -16.53 -8.44 11.05
C GLU A 119 -15.88 -8.40 9.66
N ASP A 120 -15.89 -7.25 8.99
CA ASP A 120 -15.23 -7.09 7.69
C ASP A 120 -13.75 -7.49 7.78
N PRO A 121 -13.33 -8.53 7.03
CA PRO A 121 -11.97 -9.07 7.14
C PRO A 121 -10.90 -8.07 6.73
N GLY A 122 -11.19 -7.17 5.78
CA GLY A 122 -10.26 -6.11 5.37
C GLY A 122 -10.11 -5.02 6.44
N VAL A 123 -11.22 -4.65 7.11
CA VAL A 123 -11.19 -3.70 8.23
C VAL A 123 -10.42 -4.32 9.40
N ARG A 124 -10.70 -5.57 9.77
CA ARG A 124 -9.97 -6.29 10.83
C ARG A 124 -8.49 -6.37 10.54
N PHE A 125 -8.13 -6.68 9.31
CA PHE A 125 -6.75 -6.76 8.87
C PHE A 125 -6.01 -5.44 9.10
N VAL A 126 -6.53 -4.31 8.59
CA VAL A 126 -5.87 -3.01 8.74
C VAL A 126 -5.83 -2.55 10.20
N ARG A 127 -6.89 -2.80 10.99
CA ARG A 127 -6.88 -2.55 12.44
C ARG A 127 -5.77 -3.33 13.15
N GLY A 128 -5.60 -4.61 12.79
CA GLY A 128 -4.55 -5.46 13.34
C GLY A 128 -3.13 -4.98 12.99
N VAL A 129 -2.90 -4.64 11.72
CA VAL A 129 -1.62 -4.08 11.24
C VAL A 129 -1.31 -2.76 11.96
N TYR A 130 -2.29 -1.85 12.05
CA TYR A 130 -2.13 -0.59 12.76
C TYR A 130 -1.75 -0.80 14.22
N ALA A 131 -2.50 -1.63 14.94
CA ALA A 131 -2.25 -1.92 16.35
C ALA A 131 -0.84 -2.51 16.56
N GLU A 132 -0.45 -3.47 15.72
CA GLU A 132 0.86 -4.11 15.80
C GLU A 132 2.02 -3.14 15.51
N PHE A 133 1.88 -2.26 14.51
CA PHE A 133 2.89 -1.24 14.22
C PHE A 133 3.05 -0.27 15.37
N LYS A 134 1.93 0.19 15.97
CA LYS A 134 1.99 1.10 17.13
C LYS A 134 2.59 0.39 18.34
N ARG A 135 2.23 -0.87 18.58
CA ARG A 135 2.81 -1.69 19.66
C ARG A 135 4.32 -1.88 19.49
N ARG A 136 4.82 -2.07 18.24
CA ARG A 136 6.26 -2.18 17.94
C ARG A 136 7.00 -0.83 17.92
N GLY A 137 6.30 0.29 18.06
CA GLY A 137 6.90 1.62 17.88
C GLY A 137 7.42 1.85 16.46
N SER A 138 6.86 1.14 15.46
CA SER A 138 7.27 1.28 14.07
C SER A 138 6.96 2.69 13.54
N PRO A 139 7.90 3.35 12.86
CA PRO A 139 7.66 4.65 12.24
C PRO A 139 6.88 4.55 10.91
N THR A 140 6.72 3.34 10.37
CA THR A 140 6.03 3.11 9.10
C THR A 140 4.58 3.57 9.17
N VAL A 141 4.17 4.40 8.24
CA VAL A 141 2.81 4.93 8.12
C VAL A 141 1.88 3.85 7.56
N VAL A 142 0.77 3.59 8.24
CA VAL A 142 -0.28 2.70 7.74
C VAL A 142 -1.33 3.51 7.00
N MET A 143 -1.51 3.24 5.70
CA MET A 143 -2.50 3.91 4.86
C MET A 143 -3.51 2.89 4.30
N GLY A 144 -4.66 2.75 4.97
CA GLY A 144 -5.75 1.91 4.45
C GLY A 144 -6.17 2.34 3.04
N ALA A 145 -6.40 1.37 2.15
CA ALA A 145 -6.66 1.64 0.74
C ALA A 145 -7.70 0.70 0.14
N SER A 146 -8.19 1.05 -1.08
CA SER A 146 -9.09 0.20 -1.88
C SER A 146 -10.44 -0.07 -1.18
N PHE A 147 -11.10 0.99 -0.72
CA PHE A 147 -12.39 0.90 -0.04
C PHE A 147 -13.56 0.61 -0.99
N ARG A 148 -14.62 -0.02 -0.47
CA ARG A 148 -15.90 -0.30 -1.15
C ARG A 148 -17.05 0.53 -0.61
N SER A 149 -16.92 1.07 0.62
CA SER A 149 -17.98 1.86 1.27
C SER A 149 -17.39 2.89 2.22
N THR A 150 -18.18 3.92 2.56
CA THR A 150 -17.86 4.88 3.63
C THR A 150 -17.75 4.19 4.98
N ALA A 151 -18.57 3.18 5.24
CA ALA A 151 -18.51 2.41 6.49
C ALA A 151 -17.13 1.76 6.74
N GLN A 152 -16.44 1.25 5.69
CA GLN A 152 -15.06 0.76 5.84
C GLN A 152 -14.09 1.88 6.21
N ILE A 153 -14.28 3.08 5.67
CA ILE A 153 -13.45 4.26 5.93
C ILE A 153 -13.66 4.73 7.37
N GLU A 154 -14.91 4.89 7.78
CA GLU A 154 -15.31 5.31 9.13
C GLU A 154 -14.83 4.30 10.18
N ALA A 155 -14.90 3.00 9.89
CA ALA A 155 -14.41 1.94 10.76
C ALA A 155 -12.87 2.00 10.99
N LEU A 156 -12.15 2.72 10.14
CA LEU A 156 -10.71 2.99 10.26
C LEU A 156 -10.38 4.43 10.64
N ALA A 157 -11.36 5.20 11.13
CA ALA A 157 -11.14 6.56 11.60
C ALA A 157 -10.06 6.60 12.69
N GLY A 158 -9.01 7.37 12.45
CA GLY A 158 -7.81 7.41 13.30
C GLY A 158 -6.61 6.63 12.77
N CYS A 159 -6.75 5.90 11.64
CA CYS A 159 -5.61 5.37 10.90
C CYS A 159 -4.65 6.50 10.50
N ASP A 160 -3.36 6.21 10.33
CA ASP A 160 -2.38 7.25 10.01
C ASP A 160 -2.73 7.99 8.72
N ARG A 161 -3.19 7.25 7.70
CA ARG A 161 -3.65 7.77 6.39
C ARG A 161 -4.72 6.87 5.81
N LEU A 162 -5.49 7.40 4.86
CA LEU A 162 -6.48 6.66 4.07
C LEU A 162 -6.41 7.14 2.62
N THR A 163 -6.36 6.21 1.67
CA THR A 163 -6.50 6.50 0.24
C THR A 163 -7.95 6.29 -0.17
N ILE A 164 -8.67 7.37 -0.40
CA ILE A 164 -10.11 7.37 -0.66
C ILE A 164 -10.36 7.83 -2.09
N SER A 165 -11.23 7.14 -2.83
CA SER A 165 -11.65 7.53 -4.17
C SER A 165 -12.54 8.78 -4.15
N PRO A 166 -12.57 9.57 -5.23
CA PRO A 166 -13.38 10.80 -5.29
C PRO A 166 -14.85 10.58 -4.94
N ASP A 167 -15.46 9.52 -5.47
CA ASP A 167 -16.87 9.17 -5.23
C ASP A 167 -17.17 8.84 -3.76
N LEU A 168 -16.22 8.23 -3.03
CA LEU A 168 -16.37 7.99 -1.60
C LEU A 168 -16.09 9.26 -0.79
N LEU A 169 -15.18 10.14 -1.23
CA LEU A 169 -14.97 11.44 -0.62
C LEU A 169 -16.23 12.31 -0.69
N GLU A 170 -16.91 12.36 -1.86
CA GLU A 170 -18.16 13.07 -2.02
C GLU A 170 -19.25 12.57 -1.08
N LYS A 171 -19.35 11.24 -0.88
CA LYS A 171 -20.30 10.65 0.07
C LYS A 171 -19.98 10.99 1.51
N LEU A 172 -18.70 11.01 1.89
CA LEU A 172 -18.26 11.40 3.23
C LEU A 172 -18.51 12.90 3.50
N ASP A 173 -18.30 13.76 2.49
CA ASP A 173 -18.55 15.19 2.60
C ASP A 173 -20.03 15.52 2.80
N ALA A 174 -20.91 14.69 2.26
CA ALA A 174 -22.36 14.80 2.42
C ALA A 174 -22.88 14.24 3.77
N ASP A 175 -22.08 13.46 4.49
CA ASP A 175 -22.46 12.89 5.79
C ASP A 175 -22.07 13.85 6.92
N LEU A 176 -23.08 14.39 7.59
CA LEU A 176 -22.93 15.30 8.74
C LEU A 176 -23.05 14.57 10.09
N GLY A 177 -23.04 13.24 10.10
CA GLY A 177 -23.08 12.41 11.28
C GLY A 177 -21.82 12.53 12.15
N GLU A 178 -21.90 11.98 13.36
CA GLU A 178 -20.72 11.89 14.22
C GLU A 178 -19.74 10.85 13.71
N LEU A 179 -18.45 11.22 13.61
CA LEU A 179 -17.36 10.32 13.25
C LEU A 179 -16.44 10.07 14.46
N PRO A 180 -16.76 9.09 15.32
CA PRO A 180 -15.91 8.79 16.46
C PRO A 180 -14.59 8.14 16.00
N ARG A 181 -13.48 8.57 16.61
CA ARG A 181 -12.19 7.96 16.38
C ARG A 181 -12.22 6.48 16.82
N LYS A 182 -11.83 5.57 15.92
CA LYS A 182 -11.83 4.11 16.13
C LYS A 182 -10.44 3.57 16.47
N LEU A 183 -9.40 4.15 15.84
CA LEU A 183 -8.03 3.73 16.03
C LEU A 183 -7.26 4.75 16.89
N VAL A 184 -6.79 4.26 18.03
CA VAL A 184 -5.97 5.03 18.97
C VAL A 184 -4.65 4.28 19.17
N PRO A 185 -3.48 4.95 19.04
CA PRO A 185 -2.21 4.28 19.30
C PRO A 185 -2.14 3.76 20.73
N GLY A 186 -1.81 2.50 20.91
CA GLY A 186 -1.39 1.97 22.20
C GLY A 186 0.03 2.42 22.57
N ALA A 187 0.46 2.13 23.80
CA ALA A 187 1.85 2.31 24.20
C ALA A 187 2.76 1.35 23.40
N ALA A 188 3.93 1.85 22.99
CA ALA A 188 4.93 0.98 22.41
C ALA A 188 5.53 0.03 23.45
N GLU A 189 5.75 -1.20 23.06
CA GLU A 189 6.32 -2.27 23.89
C GLU A 189 7.65 -2.74 23.29
N ALA A 190 8.56 -3.18 24.14
CA ALA A 190 9.75 -3.90 23.66
C ALA A 190 9.30 -5.26 23.11
N VAL A 191 9.54 -5.50 21.83
CA VAL A 191 9.13 -6.73 21.15
C VAL A 191 10.39 -7.47 20.72
N ASP A 192 10.59 -8.64 21.32
CA ASP A 192 11.67 -9.56 20.93
C ASP A 192 11.08 -10.64 20.00
N VAL A 193 11.06 -10.34 18.71
CA VAL A 193 10.66 -11.29 17.66
C VAL A 193 11.74 -11.35 16.59
N ALA A 194 11.98 -12.55 16.09
CA ALA A 194 12.90 -12.73 14.97
C ALA A 194 12.39 -11.95 13.75
N PRO A 195 13.29 -11.29 12.99
CA PRO A 195 12.93 -10.65 11.73
C PRO A 195 12.32 -11.66 10.74
N ILE A 196 11.45 -11.16 9.86
CA ILE A 196 10.89 -11.97 8.80
C ILE A 196 11.96 -12.18 7.72
N ASP A 197 12.34 -13.42 7.51
CA ASP A 197 13.17 -13.83 6.37
C ASP A 197 12.31 -14.31 5.19
N GLN A 198 12.95 -14.58 4.05
CA GLN A 198 12.27 -15.04 2.85
C GLN A 198 11.52 -16.34 3.07
N ALA A 199 12.10 -17.30 3.79
CA ALA A 199 11.48 -18.61 4.01
C ALA A 199 10.17 -18.47 4.79
N LYS A 200 10.15 -17.64 5.83
CA LYS A 200 8.93 -17.33 6.58
C LYS A 200 7.91 -16.55 5.75
N PHE A 201 8.37 -15.56 5.00
CA PHE A 201 7.50 -14.80 4.09
C PHE A 201 6.80 -15.73 3.09
N ASP A 202 7.56 -16.57 2.40
CA ASP A 202 7.02 -17.49 1.39
C ASP A 202 6.09 -18.53 2.01
N ALA A 203 6.43 -19.07 3.19
CA ALA A 203 5.60 -20.03 3.90
C ALA A 203 4.26 -19.42 4.35
N ASP A 204 4.28 -18.23 4.94
CA ASP A 204 3.06 -17.55 5.41
C ASP A 204 2.18 -17.13 4.23
N MET A 205 2.77 -16.68 3.11
CA MET A 205 2.01 -16.37 1.89
C MET A 205 1.38 -17.65 1.30
N ALA A 206 2.12 -18.75 1.21
CA ALA A 206 1.59 -20.02 0.71
C ALA A 206 0.46 -20.59 1.60
N ALA A 207 0.47 -20.30 2.89
CA ALA A 207 -0.57 -20.70 3.84
C ALA A 207 -1.84 -19.80 3.77
N ASP A 208 -1.78 -18.68 3.05
CA ASP A 208 -2.88 -17.72 2.91
C ASP A 208 -3.35 -17.61 1.44
N PRO A 209 -4.32 -18.44 1.01
CA PRO A 209 -4.81 -18.43 -0.38
C PRO A 209 -5.37 -17.07 -0.81
N MET A 210 -6.03 -16.34 0.10
CA MET A 210 -6.58 -15.01 -0.20
C MET A 210 -5.45 -14.04 -0.54
N ALA A 211 -4.42 -13.96 0.29
CA ALA A 211 -3.30 -13.04 0.08
C ALA A 211 -2.52 -13.38 -1.21
N THR A 212 -2.25 -14.67 -1.43
CA THR A 212 -1.53 -15.15 -2.63
C THR A 212 -2.31 -14.83 -3.91
N GLU A 213 -3.61 -15.14 -3.96
CA GLU A 213 -4.45 -14.84 -5.12
C GLU A 213 -4.56 -13.34 -5.38
N LYS A 214 -4.81 -12.54 -4.31
CA LYS A 214 -5.00 -11.09 -4.46
C LYS A 214 -3.70 -10.37 -4.82
N LEU A 215 -2.56 -10.83 -4.36
CA LEU A 215 -1.26 -10.31 -4.79
C LEU A 215 -1.02 -10.59 -6.27
N ALA A 216 -1.16 -11.83 -6.70
CA ALA A 216 -0.94 -12.23 -8.10
C ALA A 216 -1.90 -11.51 -9.06
N THR A 217 -3.21 -11.55 -8.79
CA THR A 217 -4.22 -10.88 -9.63
C THR A 217 -4.09 -9.36 -9.61
N GLY A 218 -3.59 -8.79 -8.51
CA GLY A 218 -3.30 -7.37 -8.39
C GLY A 218 -2.13 -6.93 -9.26
N ILE A 219 -1.04 -7.69 -9.28
CA ILE A 219 0.12 -7.46 -10.14
C ILE A 219 -0.29 -7.57 -11.62
N ASP A 220 -1.01 -8.63 -11.99
CA ASP A 220 -1.51 -8.84 -13.35
C ASP A 220 -2.41 -7.70 -13.85
N ALA A 221 -3.32 -7.23 -13.01
CA ALA A 221 -4.21 -6.11 -13.34
C ALA A 221 -3.41 -4.83 -13.59
N PHE A 222 -2.46 -4.50 -12.70
CA PHE A 222 -1.64 -3.30 -12.85
C PHE A 222 -0.73 -3.37 -14.09
N ALA A 223 -0.18 -4.55 -14.40
CA ALA A 223 0.62 -4.76 -15.62
C ALA A 223 -0.23 -4.55 -16.89
N LYS A 224 -1.46 -5.06 -16.93
CA LYS A 224 -2.42 -4.86 -18.03
C LYS A 224 -2.79 -3.38 -18.19
N ASP A 225 -3.08 -2.68 -17.10
CA ASP A 225 -3.42 -1.25 -17.14
C ASP A 225 -2.25 -0.41 -17.64
N LEU A 226 -1.02 -0.74 -17.22
CA LEU A 226 0.19 -0.07 -17.71
C LEU A 226 0.40 -0.32 -19.20
N GLN A 227 0.22 -1.55 -19.68
CA GLN A 227 0.34 -1.88 -21.08
C GLN A 227 -0.69 -1.11 -21.92
N ALA A 228 -1.96 -1.06 -21.48
CA ALA A 228 -2.99 -0.30 -22.17
C ALA A 228 -2.67 1.21 -22.21
N LEU A 229 -2.06 1.75 -21.15
CA LEU A 229 -1.60 3.15 -21.14
C LEU A 229 -0.47 3.37 -22.14
N ARG A 230 0.53 2.48 -22.19
CA ARG A 230 1.65 2.54 -23.13
C ARG A 230 1.14 2.54 -24.59
N GLU A 231 0.18 1.68 -24.91
CA GLU A 231 -0.43 1.59 -26.25
C GLU A 231 -1.17 2.87 -26.63
N ARG A 232 -1.94 3.45 -25.68
CA ARG A 232 -2.62 4.74 -25.91
C ARG A 232 -1.65 5.89 -26.15
N ILE A 233 -0.53 5.91 -25.44
CA ILE A 233 0.51 6.93 -25.63
C ILE A 233 1.20 6.72 -26.98
N ALA A 234 1.60 5.49 -27.32
CA ALA A 234 2.22 5.18 -28.61
C ALA A 234 1.33 5.59 -29.78
N ALA A 235 0.02 5.29 -29.73
CA ALA A 235 -0.94 5.67 -30.75
C ALA A 235 -1.13 7.20 -30.92
N ARG A 236 -0.73 8.01 -29.94
CA ARG A 236 -0.79 9.49 -30.03
C ARG A 236 0.52 10.13 -30.50
N LEU A 237 1.61 9.40 -30.40
CA LEU A 237 2.95 9.89 -30.74
C LEU A 237 3.38 9.45 -32.14
N GLY A 238 2.80 8.36 -32.69
CA GLY A 238 3.05 7.85 -34.04
C GLY A 238 2.08 8.36 -35.04
#